data_2a755a577573b14f524ed34c077a01be
#
_entry.id   2a755a577573b14f524ed34c077a01be
#
_cell.length_a   1.000
_cell.length_b   1.000
_cell.length_c   1.000
_cell.angle_alpha   90.00
_cell.angle_beta   90.00
_cell.angle_gamma   90.00
#
_symmetry.space_group_name_H-M   'P 1'
#
loop_
_entity.id
_entity.type
_entity.pdbx_description
1 polymer ?
#
loop_
_entity_poly.entity_id
_entity_poly.type
_entity_poly.pdbx_seq_one_letter_code
_entity_poly.pdbx_strand_id
1 'polypeptide(L)'
;MQEIVNRVFIETHYPGVTLGAISREHGLILVDSPFRQDDTRSWRSSLLNLGGGVARILVQMDAHIDRSMGAKAMECTILSHIEAANVFQNRPASIKAQTLDAGAEWENYNGLGSIRWGTPHITFSDHMFLHWDENLVELDYRPGIADGSIWVDLPE
;
A
#
# COMPACT_ATOMS: atom_id res chain seq x y z
N MET A 1 -14.06 5.43 5.89
CA MET A 1 -12.81 6.22 6.00
C MET A 1 -13.00 7.26 7.12
N GLN A 2 -12.00 7.39 7.98
CA GLN A 2 -12.01 8.26 9.17
C GLN A 2 -10.75 9.14 9.15
N GLU A 3 -10.91 10.44 9.35
CA GLU A 3 -9.80 11.35 9.60
C GLU A 3 -9.35 11.20 11.06
N ILE A 4 -8.07 10.93 11.29
CA ILE A 4 -7.49 10.70 12.62
C ILE A 4 -6.66 11.90 13.11
N VAL A 5 -6.10 12.65 12.21
CA VAL A 5 -5.43 13.92 12.40
C VAL A 5 -5.57 14.73 11.11
N ASN A 6 -5.34 16.03 11.16
CA ASN A 6 -5.56 16.91 10.00
C ASN A 6 -4.98 16.33 8.71
N ARG A 7 -5.84 16.06 7.73
CA ARG A 7 -5.52 15.52 6.41
C ARG A 7 -4.88 14.13 6.41
N VAL A 8 -5.00 13.36 7.51
CA VAL A 8 -4.55 11.96 7.60
C VAL A 8 -5.76 11.09 7.89
N PHE A 9 -6.00 10.15 7.01
CA PHE A 9 -7.18 9.30 7.00
C PHE A 9 -6.80 7.83 7.11
N ILE A 10 -7.62 7.05 7.81
CA ILE A 10 -7.55 5.60 7.83
C ILE A 10 -8.85 4.98 7.30
N GLU A 11 -8.71 3.80 6.71
CA GLU A 11 -9.84 2.99 6.28
C GLU A 11 -9.65 1.55 6.74
N THR A 12 -10.62 1.05 7.51
CA THR A 12 -10.59 -0.29 8.12
C THR A 12 -11.70 -1.21 7.64
N HIS A 13 -12.48 -0.76 6.65
CA HIS A 13 -13.63 -1.52 6.16
C HIS A 13 -13.23 -2.71 5.28
N TYR A 14 -12.07 -2.64 4.64
CA TYR A 14 -11.61 -3.70 3.75
C TYR A 14 -10.98 -4.85 4.54
N PRO A 15 -11.31 -6.11 4.21
CA PRO A 15 -10.80 -7.26 4.96
C PRO A 15 -9.29 -7.41 4.82
N GLY A 16 -8.64 -7.81 5.91
CA GLY A 16 -7.22 -8.13 5.95
C GLY A 16 -6.25 -6.94 5.97
N VAL A 17 -6.73 -5.69 5.86
CA VAL A 17 -5.85 -4.53 5.78
C VAL A 17 -6.45 -3.27 6.40
N THR A 18 -5.60 -2.48 7.02
CA THR A 18 -5.89 -1.08 7.35
C THR A 18 -5.16 -0.20 6.35
N LEU A 19 -5.89 0.67 5.67
CA LEU A 19 -5.34 1.57 4.66
C LEU A 19 -5.13 2.96 5.23
N GLY A 20 -4.12 3.65 4.72
CA GLY A 20 -3.87 5.06 5.02
C GLY A 20 -3.97 5.94 3.79
N ALA A 21 -4.37 7.19 4.01
CA ALA A 21 -4.28 8.25 3.02
C ALA A 21 -3.87 9.56 3.69
N ILE A 22 -2.78 10.14 3.21
CA ILE A 22 -2.28 11.44 3.63
C ILE A 22 -2.56 12.41 2.49
N SER A 23 -3.50 13.33 2.72
CA SER A 23 -3.87 14.34 1.72
C SER A 23 -2.92 15.53 1.82
N ARG A 24 -2.33 15.89 0.70
CA ARG A 24 -1.45 17.04 0.56
C ARG A 24 -1.92 17.92 -0.58
N GLU A 25 -1.37 19.13 -0.69
CA GLU A 25 -1.81 20.10 -1.70
C GLU A 25 -1.65 19.57 -3.13
N HIS A 26 -0.55 18.87 -3.39
CA HIS A 26 -0.20 18.37 -4.72
C HIS A 26 -0.56 16.91 -4.97
N GLY A 27 -1.21 16.23 -4.02
CA GLY A 27 -1.61 14.84 -4.23
C GLY A 27 -1.84 14.05 -2.95
N LEU A 28 -1.93 12.74 -3.11
CA LEU A 28 -2.15 11.81 -2.03
C LEU A 28 -0.95 10.88 -1.85
N ILE A 29 -0.51 10.70 -0.61
CA ILE A 29 0.37 9.60 -0.24
C ILE A 29 -0.53 8.52 0.37
N LEU A 30 -0.57 7.37 -0.25
CA LEU A 30 -1.39 6.24 0.13
C LEU A 30 -0.52 5.21 0.86
N VAL A 31 -1.08 4.58 1.88
CA VAL A 31 -0.40 3.52 2.63
C VAL A 31 -1.19 2.23 2.44
N ASP A 32 -0.53 1.25 1.85
CA ASP A 32 -1.06 -0.05 1.49
C ASP A 32 -2.28 -0.05 0.53
N SER A 33 -2.71 -1.21 0.09
CA SER A 33 -3.82 -1.38 -0.85
C SER A 33 -4.70 -2.56 -0.47
N PRO A 34 -6.02 -2.51 -0.76
CA PRO A 34 -6.88 -3.69 -0.63
C PRO A 34 -6.41 -4.80 -1.56
N PHE A 35 -6.63 -6.06 -1.18
CA PHE A 35 -6.24 -7.18 -2.04
C PHE A 35 -7.28 -7.51 -3.13
N ARG A 36 -8.57 -7.25 -2.89
CA ARG A 36 -9.64 -7.50 -3.87
C ARG A 36 -9.71 -6.37 -4.89
N GLN A 37 -9.89 -6.72 -6.16
CA GLN A 37 -10.00 -5.72 -7.24
C GLN A 37 -11.18 -4.75 -7.06
N ASP A 38 -12.33 -5.26 -6.61
CA ASP A 38 -13.51 -4.42 -6.40
C ASP A 38 -13.32 -3.46 -5.23
N ASP A 39 -12.65 -3.94 -4.16
CA ASP A 39 -12.28 -3.09 -3.02
C ASP A 39 -11.28 -2.01 -3.44
N THR A 40 -10.30 -2.36 -4.29
CA THR A 40 -9.36 -1.39 -4.85
C THR A 40 -10.08 -0.30 -5.67
N ARG A 41 -11.08 -0.66 -6.48
CA ARG A 41 -11.89 0.32 -7.23
C ARG A 41 -12.71 1.21 -6.29
N SER A 42 -13.32 0.61 -5.27
CA SER A 42 -14.07 1.34 -4.23
C SER A 42 -13.15 2.32 -3.48
N TRP A 43 -11.98 1.86 -3.07
CA TRP A 43 -10.99 2.70 -2.40
C TRP A 43 -10.55 3.87 -3.27
N ARG A 44 -10.18 3.63 -4.52
CA ARG A 44 -9.82 4.69 -5.48
C ARG A 44 -10.93 5.73 -5.65
N SER A 45 -12.19 5.31 -5.67
CA SER A 45 -13.35 6.21 -5.75
C SER A 45 -13.49 7.07 -4.49
N SER A 46 -13.28 6.49 -3.30
CA SER A 46 -13.33 7.21 -2.04
C SER A 46 -12.28 8.32 -1.95
N LEU A 47 -11.10 8.08 -2.52
CA LEU A 47 -9.98 9.04 -2.50
C LEU A 47 -10.26 10.32 -3.30
N LEU A 48 -11.20 10.29 -4.25
CA LEU A 48 -11.59 11.48 -5.02
C LEU A 48 -12.16 12.60 -4.14
N ASN A 49 -12.74 12.23 -3.01
CA ASN A 49 -13.34 13.18 -2.06
C ASN A 49 -12.30 13.88 -1.18
N LEU A 50 -11.05 13.44 -1.16
CA LEU A 50 -10.02 13.99 -0.29
C LEU A 50 -9.32 15.24 -0.88
N GLY A 51 -9.59 15.55 -2.15
CA GLY A 51 -8.85 16.60 -2.85
C GLY A 51 -7.42 16.17 -3.23
N GLY A 52 -6.50 17.10 -3.35
CA GLY A 52 -5.09 16.81 -3.67
C GLY A 52 -4.83 16.47 -5.15
N GLY A 53 -5.82 16.56 -6.01
CA GLY A 53 -5.65 16.31 -7.45
C GLY A 53 -5.51 14.82 -7.81
N VAL A 54 -4.86 14.55 -8.94
CA VAL A 54 -4.70 13.20 -9.50
C VAL A 54 -3.36 12.54 -9.16
N ALA A 55 -2.41 13.30 -8.64
CA ALA A 55 -1.11 12.76 -8.28
C ALA A 55 -1.22 11.87 -7.05
N ARG A 56 -0.71 10.65 -7.17
CA ARG A 56 -0.76 9.64 -6.11
C ARG A 56 0.54 8.85 -6.06
N ILE A 57 1.00 8.57 -4.85
CA ILE A 57 2.06 7.62 -4.58
C ILE A 57 1.55 6.59 -3.58
N LEU A 58 1.79 5.32 -3.82
CA LEU A 58 1.45 4.22 -2.93
C LEU A 58 2.70 3.75 -2.20
N VAL A 59 2.71 3.87 -0.90
CA VAL A 59 3.75 3.33 -0.01
C VAL A 59 3.29 1.96 0.46
N GLN A 60 4.06 0.92 0.15
CA GLN A 60 3.85 -0.42 0.67
C GLN A 60 4.66 -0.60 1.95
N MET A 61 3.96 -0.87 3.07
CA MET A 61 4.57 -0.95 4.40
C MET A 61 5.48 -2.16 4.58
N ASP A 62 5.25 -3.23 3.85
CA ASP A 62 6.04 -4.47 3.86
C ASP A 62 5.65 -5.39 2.70
N ALA A 63 6.14 -6.64 2.73
CA ALA A 63 5.87 -7.64 1.72
C ALA A 63 4.65 -8.55 2.00
N HIS A 64 3.80 -8.23 2.96
CA HIS A 64 2.59 -9.05 3.20
C HIS A 64 1.64 -9.06 2.00
N ILE A 65 1.07 -10.21 1.74
CA ILE A 65 0.16 -10.43 0.60
C ILE A 65 -1.09 -9.57 0.72
N ASP A 66 -1.71 -9.54 1.90
CA ASP A 66 -2.99 -8.87 2.16
C ASP A 66 -3.00 -7.39 1.78
N ARG A 67 -1.88 -6.72 1.95
CA ARG A 67 -1.74 -5.27 1.75
C ARG A 67 -1.02 -4.88 0.47
N SER A 68 -0.48 -5.84 -0.26
CA SER A 68 0.32 -5.59 -1.48
C SER A 68 -0.29 -6.13 -2.76
N MET A 69 -1.24 -7.07 -2.64
CA MET A 69 -1.84 -7.79 -3.78
C MET A 69 -2.58 -6.86 -4.75
N GLY A 70 -3.26 -5.84 -4.25
CA GLY A 70 -3.99 -4.88 -5.06
C GLY A 70 -3.18 -3.69 -5.56
N ALA A 71 -1.89 -3.60 -5.23
CA ALA A 71 -1.07 -2.42 -5.50
C ALA A 71 -1.05 -2.03 -6.98
N LYS A 72 -0.96 -2.99 -7.90
CA LYS A 72 -0.99 -2.70 -9.34
C LYS A 72 -2.30 -2.06 -9.79
N ALA A 73 -3.42 -2.46 -9.20
CA ALA A 73 -4.74 -1.92 -9.54
C ALA A 73 -4.99 -0.51 -8.97
N MET A 74 -4.10 0.00 -8.12
CA MET A 74 -4.12 1.40 -7.67
C MET A 74 -3.74 2.38 -8.79
N GLU A 75 -3.04 1.91 -9.83
CA GLU A 75 -2.66 2.69 -11.03
C GLU A 75 -1.90 3.99 -10.68
N CYS A 76 -0.95 3.88 -9.78
CA CYS A 76 -0.09 4.99 -9.36
C CYS A 76 1.35 4.52 -9.14
N THR A 77 2.25 5.45 -8.83
CA THR A 77 3.62 5.14 -8.47
C THR A 77 3.65 4.33 -7.18
N ILE A 78 4.34 3.20 -7.17
CA ILE A 78 4.51 2.32 -6.03
C ILE A 78 5.92 2.51 -5.47
N LEU A 79 6.01 2.68 -4.16
CA LEU A 79 7.23 2.83 -3.40
C LEU A 79 7.28 1.77 -2.29
N SER A 80 8.44 1.16 -2.08
CA SER A 80 8.66 0.22 -0.97
C SER A 80 10.13 0.17 -0.55
N HIS A 81 10.39 -0.49 0.57
CA HIS A 81 11.74 -0.90 0.92
C HIS A 81 12.30 -1.92 -0.10
N ILE A 82 13.62 -1.91 -0.32
CA ILE A 82 14.28 -2.79 -1.30
C ILE A 82 14.05 -4.29 -1.00
N GLU A 83 14.01 -4.68 0.26
CA GLU A 83 13.74 -6.07 0.64
C GLU A 83 12.33 -6.51 0.25
N ALA A 84 11.32 -5.67 0.48
CA ALA A 84 9.97 -5.95 0.02
C ALA A 84 9.90 -6.06 -1.52
N ALA A 85 10.58 -5.16 -2.23
CA ALA A 85 10.66 -5.21 -3.68
C ALA A 85 11.27 -6.51 -4.18
N ASN A 86 12.32 -7.01 -3.54
CA ASN A 86 12.94 -8.30 -3.86
C ASN A 86 11.96 -9.46 -3.68
N VAL A 87 11.15 -9.45 -2.62
CA VAL A 87 10.09 -10.46 -2.43
C VAL A 87 9.09 -10.40 -3.58
N PHE A 88 8.62 -9.23 -3.98
CA PHE A 88 7.65 -9.09 -5.09
C PHE A 88 8.20 -9.56 -6.42
N GLN A 89 9.46 -9.28 -6.72
CA GLN A 89 10.12 -9.71 -7.95
C GLN A 89 10.26 -11.25 -8.04
N ASN A 90 10.45 -11.91 -6.91
CA ASN A 90 10.62 -13.36 -6.83
C ASN A 90 9.29 -14.13 -6.68
N ARG A 91 8.16 -13.44 -6.54
CA ARG A 91 6.86 -14.09 -6.49
C ARG A 91 6.43 -14.62 -7.85
N PRO A 92 5.71 -15.75 -7.91
CA PRO A 92 5.17 -16.26 -9.16
C PRO A 92 4.22 -15.24 -9.81
N ALA A 93 4.19 -15.21 -11.13
CA ALA A 93 3.37 -14.26 -11.91
C ALA A 93 1.86 -14.37 -11.61
N SER A 94 1.39 -15.53 -11.15
CA SER A 94 0.02 -15.76 -10.72
C SER A 94 -0.01 -16.32 -9.31
N ILE A 95 -0.98 -15.85 -8.53
CA ILE A 95 -1.25 -16.38 -7.20
C ILE A 95 -2.14 -17.61 -7.36
N LYS A 96 -1.71 -18.71 -6.78
CA LYS A 96 -2.53 -19.91 -6.64
C LYS A 96 -2.98 -20.02 -5.18
N ALA A 97 -4.16 -20.56 -4.96
CA ALA A 97 -4.57 -20.95 -3.62
C ALA A 97 -3.48 -21.81 -2.97
N GLN A 98 -3.10 -21.47 -1.77
CA GLN A 98 -2.13 -22.28 -1.04
C GLN A 98 -2.78 -23.61 -0.63
N THR A 99 -1.97 -24.64 -0.57
CA THR A 99 -2.43 -25.97 -0.08
C THR A 99 -2.58 -26.02 1.43
N LEU A 100 -2.04 -25.04 2.15
CA LEU A 100 -2.14 -24.88 3.59
C LEU A 100 -2.94 -23.62 3.87
N ASP A 101 -4.04 -23.77 4.59
CA ASP A 101 -4.86 -22.67 5.07
C ASP A 101 -4.10 -21.96 6.21
N ALA A 102 -3.63 -20.76 5.95
CA ALA A 102 -3.00 -19.89 6.93
C ALA A 102 -4.03 -19.00 7.66
N GLY A 103 -5.30 -19.08 7.27
CA GLY A 103 -6.39 -18.29 7.84
C GLY A 103 -6.42 -16.84 7.38
N ALA A 104 -5.64 -16.49 6.37
CA ALA A 104 -5.65 -15.14 5.82
C ALA A 104 -6.88 -14.87 4.95
N GLU A 105 -7.41 -13.66 5.02
CA GLU A 105 -8.62 -13.27 4.29
C GLU A 105 -8.51 -13.43 2.76
N TRP A 106 -7.30 -13.23 2.20
CA TRP A 106 -7.08 -13.34 0.77
C TRP A 106 -7.15 -14.77 0.24
N GLU A 107 -6.92 -15.80 1.07
CA GLU A 107 -6.89 -17.21 0.64
C GLU A 107 -8.22 -17.69 0.08
N ASN A 108 -9.32 -17.14 0.58
CA ASN A 108 -10.68 -17.45 0.15
C ASN A 108 -11.16 -16.59 -1.03
N TYR A 109 -10.30 -15.77 -1.61
CA TYR A 109 -10.67 -14.89 -2.70
C TYR A 109 -10.67 -15.61 -4.05
N ASN A 110 -11.82 -15.75 -4.66
CA ASN A 110 -11.99 -16.45 -5.95
C ASN A 110 -11.29 -15.77 -7.15
N GLY A 111 -10.87 -14.53 -7.00
CA GLY A 111 -10.19 -13.73 -8.02
C GLY A 111 -8.67 -13.86 -8.07
N LEU A 112 -8.06 -14.71 -7.26
CA LEU A 112 -6.59 -14.82 -7.11
C LEU A 112 -5.86 -14.96 -8.45
N GLY A 113 -6.36 -15.79 -9.36
CA GLY A 113 -5.74 -16.04 -10.65
C GLY A 113 -5.69 -14.84 -11.60
N SER A 114 -6.51 -13.81 -11.36
CA SER A 114 -6.54 -12.57 -12.15
C SER A 114 -5.60 -11.49 -11.63
N ILE A 115 -5.08 -11.64 -10.42
CA ILE A 115 -4.22 -10.65 -9.77
C ILE A 115 -2.84 -10.66 -10.41
N ARG A 116 -2.28 -9.47 -10.55
CA ARG A 116 -0.90 -9.24 -10.97
C ARG A 116 -0.22 -8.35 -9.94
N TRP A 117 0.98 -8.72 -9.55
CA TRP A 117 1.76 -7.95 -8.58
C TRP A 117 2.10 -6.57 -9.12
N GLY A 118 2.02 -5.58 -8.24
CA GLY A 118 2.56 -4.27 -8.48
C GLY A 118 4.04 -4.24 -8.10
N THR A 119 4.93 -4.23 -9.08
CA THR A 119 6.36 -4.05 -8.82
C THR A 119 6.60 -2.60 -8.39
N PRO A 120 7.33 -2.36 -7.29
CA PRO A 120 7.69 -1.01 -6.90
C PRO A 120 8.48 -0.27 -7.98
N HIS A 121 8.14 0.99 -8.18
CA HIS A 121 8.82 1.89 -9.13
C HIS A 121 10.00 2.60 -8.47
N ILE A 122 9.90 2.83 -7.15
CA ILE A 122 10.90 3.50 -6.34
C ILE A 122 11.19 2.61 -5.13
N THR A 123 12.46 2.45 -4.81
CA THR A 123 12.91 1.68 -3.64
C THR A 123 13.94 2.46 -2.84
N PHE A 124 14.01 2.17 -1.54
CA PHE A 124 15.03 2.71 -0.64
C PHE A 124 15.52 1.61 0.31
N SER A 125 16.66 1.85 1.01
CA SER A 125 17.30 0.85 1.88
C SER A 125 17.29 1.18 3.37
N ASP A 126 17.36 2.44 3.74
CA ASP A 126 17.44 2.86 5.14
C ASP A 126 16.30 3.80 5.52
N HIS A 127 16.30 4.97 4.91
CA HIS A 127 15.28 5.98 5.09
C HIS A 127 15.05 6.74 3.78
N MET A 128 13.88 7.36 3.67
CA MET A 128 13.52 8.22 2.55
C MET A 128 12.66 9.37 3.03
N PHE A 129 12.91 10.55 2.48
CA PHE A 129 12.11 11.74 2.72
C PHE A 129 11.26 12.06 1.49
N LEU A 130 9.95 12.16 1.69
CA LEU A 130 9.01 12.58 0.65
C LEU A 130 8.65 14.06 0.89
N HIS A 131 9.19 14.91 0.04
CA HIS A 131 8.85 16.35 -0.01
C HIS A 131 7.69 16.55 -0.97
N TRP A 132 6.47 16.26 -0.53
CA TRP A 132 5.28 16.33 -1.37
C TRP A 132 4.64 17.72 -1.41
N ASP A 133 4.84 18.46 -0.35
CA ASP A 133 4.52 19.90 -0.19
C ASP A 133 5.45 20.50 0.88
N GLU A 134 4.97 21.47 1.66
CA GLU A 134 5.74 22.04 2.77
C GLU A 134 5.94 21.04 3.94
N ASN A 135 5.14 19.97 3.98
CA ASN A 135 5.20 18.98 5.04
C ASN A 135 6.00 17.75 4.58
N LEU A 136 6.93 17.37 5.42
CA LEU A 136 7.75 16.20 5.22
C LEU A 136 6.98 14.92 5.58
N VAL A 137 7.20 13.85 4.83
CA VAL A 137 6.84 12.49 5.22
C VAL A 137 8.10 11.66 5.22
N GLU A 138 8.41 11.06 6.35
CA GLU A 138 9.59 10.23 6.52
C GLU A 138 9.22 8.76 6.43
N LEU A 139 10.00 7.99 5.69
CA LEU A 139 9.89 6.56 5.59
C LEU A 139 11.15 5.93 6.16
N ASP A 140 11.01 5.18 7.23
CA ASP A 140 12.12 4.54 7.93
C ASP A 140 12.05 3.02 7.80
N TYR A 141 13.18 2.40 7.42
CA TYR A 141 13.30 0.96 7.51
C TYR A 141 13.27 0.51 8.98
N ARG A 142 12.33 -0.34 9.31
CA ARG A 142 12.16 -0.92 10.64
C ARG A 142 11.99 -2.43 10.50
N PRO A 143 13.08 -3.20 10.60
CA PRO A 143 13.03 -4.65 10.50
C PRO A 143 11.97 -5.24 11.42
N GLY A 144 11.07 -6.05 10.86
CA GLY A 144 9.94 -6.65 11.55
C GLY A 144 9.77 -8.11 11.14
N ILE A 145 8.55 -8.62 11.30
CA ILE A 145 8.19 -10.01 10.95
C ILE A 145 8.20 -10.20 9.43
N ALA A 146 7.79 -9.19 8.68
CA ALA A 146 7.77 -9.23 7.22
C ALA A 146 8.97 -8.51 6.62
N ASP A 147 9.43 -9.02 5.48
CA ASP A 147 10.55 -8.42 4.76
C ASP A 147 10.21 -7.00 4.33
N GLY A 148 11.17 -6.09 4.54
CA GLY A 148 11.06 -4.70 4.15
C GLY A 148 10.02 -3.89 4.91
N SER A 149 9.77 -4.23 6.18
CA SER A 149 8.87 -3.45 7.04
C SER A 149 9.39 -2.04 7.25
N ILE A 150 8.50 -1.07 7.14
CA ILE A 150 8.82 0.36 7.30
C ILE A 150 7.83 1.05 8.22
N TRP A 151 8.24 2.19 8.73
CA TRP A 151 7.37 3.15 9.39
C TRP A 151 7.16 4.36 8.48
N VAL A 152 6.01 4.99 8.60
CA VAL A 152 5.66 6.25 7.95
C VAL A 152 5.44 7.28 9.03
N ASP A 153 6.34 8.21 9.14
CA ASP A 153 6.32 9.26 10.15
C ASP A 153 5.95 10.61 9.52
N LEU A 154 5.14 11.36 10.27
CA LEU A 154 4.70 12.70 9.90
C LEU A 154 5.24 13.66 10.96
N PRO A 155 6.43 14.22 10.78
CA PRO A 155 6.97 15.22 11.70
C PRO A 155 6.04 16.42 11.80
N GLU A 156 5.91 16.98 13.00
CA GLU A 156 5.12 18.20 13.27
C GLU A 156 5.76 19.45 12.63
#